data_fac8418277530ddbf38a9baf06c8ea6a
#
_entry.id   fac8418277530ddbf38a9baf06c8ea6a
#
_cell.length_a   1.000
_cell.length_b   1.000
_cell.length_c   1.000
_cell.angle_alpha   90.00
_cell.angle_beta   90.00
_cell.angle_gamma   90.00
#
_symmetry.space_group_name_H-M   'P 1'
#
loop_
_entity.id
_entity.type
_entity.pdbx_description
1 polymer ?
#
loop_
_entity_poly.entity_id
_entity_poly.type
_entity_poly.pdbx_seq_one_letter_code
_entity_poly.pdbx_strand_id
1 'polypeptide(L)'
;MYKSIITGAAIALMGFAALKTINDKKISTAGIRNSLPGITLGINDTITPVIPANVGGYKGLTITKNANPVTFSSALDNDYYRTDTVNRHAFLYLETHVGEFFNDNATKVPLNLSIVIDRSGSMSGDKIKYARDAAAHIIDQLQSTDMVSIVMYDDVVELLQAPVNAVDKASLKKKLNSLTPRGSTNLWGGTEKGYEQVKSHYKQNYINRVLLLSDGLANAGLTDQKSISHKVQQYKDQEGITLSTFGIGLDYNETLMTDMAETGAGNYYFIESPDKLAGIFSKELNGLMNVAAQNTVIKVKIPQGVTVQKVYNFKYTTRGNELHFALRDLFANESKGIMLYCKLDDNAFGDLKFVSTLQFTKTTNNEKVSLENENILHPMPSYEIYSNSFNEKVIQQAILNHANENMEIALAATDKGDYQKARMVNAKNKDFLNSNVKYVSKSPELKKMEAATISYSTQMANAETMSTDDKNRMQKSSKESSYKIRTKKQ
;
A
#
# COMPACT_ATOMS: atom_id res chain seq x y z
N MET A 1 -17.41 58.67 38.72
CA MET A 1 -16.18 58.14 38.15
C MET A 1 -15.78 56.81 38.84
N TYR A 2 -16.74 55.82 38.84
CA TYR A 2 -16.53 54.49 39.43
C TYR A 2 -17.61 53.56 38.87
N LYS A 3 -17.51 53.19 37.59
CA LYS A 3 -18.35 52.13 36.99
C LYS A 3 -17.79 51.59 35.66
N SER A 4 -16.50 51.28 35.60
CA SER A 4 -15.95 50.65 34.37
C SER A 4 -14.75 49.70 34.56
N ILE A 5 -14.62 49.09 35.76
CA ILE A 5 -13.52 48.15 36.03
C ILE A 5 -14.01 46.71 36.37
N ILE A 6 -15.32 46.45 36.42
CA ILE A 6 -15.85 45.12 36.79
C ILE A 6 -16.21 44.22 35.59
N THR A 7 -16.25 44.76 34.37
CA THR A 7 -16.64 44.00 33.18
C THR A 7 -15.48 43.27 32.48
N GLY A 8 -14.21 43.61 32.78
CA GLY A 8 -13.06 42.96 32.14
C GLY A 8 -12.60 41.66 32.81
N ALA A 9 -12.88 41.49 34.10
CA ALA A 9 -12.44 40.31 34.84
C ALA A 9 -13.37 39.09 34.68
N ALA A 10 -14.66 39.32 34.37
CA ALA A 10 -15.63 38.25 34.21
C ALA A 10 -15.48 37.51 32.83
N ILE A 11 -15.03 38.22 31.81
CA ILE A 11 -14.85 37.63 30.47
C ILE A 11 -13.53 36.80 30.42
N ALA A 12 -12.51 37.18 31.17
CA ALA A 12 -11.26 36.41 31.26
C ALA A 12 -11.43 35.10 32.05
N LEU A 13 -12.35 35.08 33.06
CA LEU A 13 -12.61 33.86 33.84
C LEU A 13 -13.50 32.86 33.11
N MET A 14 -14.39 33.32 32.23
CA MET A 14 -15.21 32.41 31.40
C MET A 14 -14.40 31.79 30.25
N GLY A 15 -13.36 32.46 29.72
CA GLY A 15 -12.45 31.92 28.73
C GLY A 15 -11.57 30.82 29.27
N PHE A 16 -11.10 30.95 30.52
CA PHE A 16 -10.27 29.91 31.17
C PHE A 16 -11.05 28.68 31.62
N ALA A 17 -12.32 28.83 32.01
CA ALA A 17 -13.19 27.71 32.35
C ALA A 17 -13.58 26.87 31.11
N ALA A 18 -13.79 27.52 29.96
CA ALA A 18 -14.11 26.83 28.71
C ALA A 18 -12.91 26.05 28.15
N LEU A 19 -11.69 26.56 28.32
CA LEU A 19 -10.45 25.85 27.92
C LEU A 19 -10.12 24.70 28.85
N LYS A 20 -10.49 24.74 30.13
CA LYS A 20 -10.26 23.66 31.09
C LYS A 20 -11.24 22.52 30.90
N THR A 21 -12.49 22.79 30.50
CA THR A 21 -13.51 21.76 30.23
C THR A 21 -13.29 21.04 28.91
N ILE A 22 -12.50 21.61 27.98
CA ILE A 22 -12.13 20.92 26.70
C ILE A 22 -10.97 19.97 26.91
N ASN A 23 -10.09 20.20 27.90
CA ASN A 23 -8.96 19.32 28.19
C ASN A 23 -9.30 18.09 29.07
N ASP A 24 -10.43 18.10 29.80
CA ASP A 24 -10.82 17.01 30.69
C ASP A 24 -11.85 16.04 30.12
N LYS A 25 -12.40 16.30 28.93
CA LYS A 25 -13.06 15.29 28.13
C LYS A 25 -11.98 14.52 27.34
N LYS A 26 -11.40 13.50 27.93
CA LYS A 26 -10.86 12.38 27.18
C LYS A 26 -11.98 11.84 26.29
N ILE A 27 -12.13 12.40 25.10
CA ILE A 27 -12.86 11.74 24.03
C ILE A 27 -12.06 10.46 23.79
N SER A 28 -12.66 9.35 24.19
CA SER A 28 -12.22 8.02 23.81
C SER A 28 -12.14 8.00 22.27
N THR A 29 -10.94 8.20 21.73
CA THR A 29 -10.64 8.09 20.30
C THR A 29 -10.54 6.63 19.87
N ALA A 30 -11.29 5.73 20.53
CA ALA A 30 -11.38 4.32 20.18
C ALA A 30 -12.34 4.02 19.02
N GLY A 31 -12.61 4.97 18.16
CA GLY A 31 -13.50 4.70 17.07
C GLY A 31 -13.42 5.73 15.96
N ILE A 32 -12.35 5.81 15.24
CA ILE A 32 -12.19 6.28 13.84
C ILE A 32 -10.69 6.58 13.68
N ARG A 33 -9.87 5.55 13.54
CA ARG A 33 -8.58 5.66 12.90
C ARG A 33 -8.63 4.89 11.57
N ASN A 34 -9.45 5.37 10.66
CA ASN A 34 -9.21 5.16 9.24
C ASN A 34 -8.15 6.16 8.82
N SER A 35 -6.90 5.90 9.17
CA SER A 35 -5.78 6.67 8.64
C SER A 35 -5.54 6.23 7.21
N LEU A 36 -5.99 7.03 6.28
CA LEU A 36 -5.63 6.94 4.87
C LEU A 36 -4.10 7.08 4.72
N PRO A 37 -3.40 6.26 3.92
CA PRO A 37 -2.06 6.58 3.51
C PRO A 37 -2.13 7.82 2.61
N GLY A 38 -1.49 8.88 3.00
CA GLY A 38 -1.58 10.22 2.42
C GLY A 38 -1.74 11.30 3.49
N ILE A 39 -1.71 10.91 4.76
CA ILE A 39 -1.78 11.84 5.86
C ILE A 39 -0.47 12.60 5.94
N THR A 40 -0.62 13.90 5.91
CA THR A 40 0.37 14.87 6.33
C THR A 40 0.70 14.64 7.80
N LEU A 41 1.59 13.69 8.08
CA LEU A 41 2.16 13.59 9.42
C LEU A 41 3.13 14.76 9.58
N GLY A 42 2.97 15.54 10.61
CA GLY A 42 3.99 16.51 11.04
C GLY A 42 5.29 15.74 11.34
N ILE A 43 6.42 16.42 11.31
CA ILE A 43 7.74 15.82 11.63
C ILE A 43 7.73 15.15 13.03
N ASN A 44 6.80 15.57 13.90
CA ASN A 44 6.65 15.07 15.27
C ASN A 44 5.72 13.84 15.38
N ASP A 45 5.10 13.39 14.27
CA ASP A 45 4.08 12.34 14.31
C ASP A 45 4.59 10.94 13.94
N THR A 46 5.89 10.81 13.60
CA THR A 46 6.50 9.50 13.39
C THR A 46 6.86 8.88 14.72
N ILE A 47 6.15 7.81 15.06
CA ILE A 47 6.55 6.96 16.19
C ILE A 47 7.81 6.22 15.76
N THR A 48 8.98 6.66 16.26
CA THR A 48 10.24 5.94 16.05
C THR A 48 10.20 4.64 16.83
N PRO A 49 10.34 3.48 16.19
CA PRO A 49 10.31 2.20 16.88
C PRO A 49 11.55 2.04 17.76
N VAL A 50 11.34 1.43 18.92
CA VAL A 50 12.45 1.04 19.80
C VAL A 50 13.06 -0.24 19.23
N ILE A 51 14.24 -0.11 18.60
CA ILE A 51 14.99 -1.25 18.07
C ILE A 51 15.94 -1.77 19.16
N PRO A 52 15.93 -3.08 19.45
CA PRO A 52 16.78 -3.65 20.50
C PRO A 52 18.27 -3.48 20.20
N ALA A 53 18.98 -2.79 21.09
CA ALA A 53 20.42 -2.52 20.94
C ALA A 53 21.29 -3.71 21.38
N ASN A 54 20.90 -4.35 22.49
CA ASN A 54 21.66 -5.43 23.13
C ASN A 54 20.99 -6.78 22.87
N VAL A 55 21.30 -7.38 21.74
CA VAL A 55 20.83 -8.70 21.33
C VAL A 55 21.97 -9.68 21.54
N GLY A 56 21.80 -10.64 22.44
CA GLY A 56 22.75 -11.70 22.73
C GLY A 56 22.68 -12.86 21.73
N GLY A 57 21.51 -13.06 21.11
CA GLY A 57 21.28 -14.12 20.13
C GLY A 57 19.91 -14.02 19.44
N TYR A 58 19.73 -14.87 18.42
CA TYR A 58 18.52 -14.91 17.61
C TYR A 58 17.88 -16.29 17.68
N LYS A 59 17.07 -16.52 18.72
CA LYS A 59 16.34 -17.79 18.94
C LYS A 59 14.83 -17.64 18.85
N GLY A 60 14.34 -16.44 18.53
CA GLY A 60 12.91 -16.14 18.43
C GLY A 60 12.22 -17.01 17.38
N LEU A 61 11.01 -17.44 17.69
CA LEU A 61 10.25 -18.40 16.89
C LEU A 61 9.56 -17.73 15.71
N THR A 62 9.47 -18.47 14.59
CA THR A 62 8.59 -18.15 13.46
C THR A 62 7.63 -19.33 13.31
N ILE A 63 6.34 -19.04 13.37
CA ILE A 63 5.28 -20.04 13.18
C ILE A 63 4.85 -19.99 11.73
N THR A 64 4.81 -21.14 11.07
CA THR A 64 4.45 -21.23 9.65
C THR A 64 3.41 -22.32 9.43
N LYS A 65 2.34 -21.96 8.70
CA LYS A 65 1.31 -22.87 8.21
C LYS A 65 1.27 -22.83 6.69
N ASN A 66 0.98 -23.96 6.09
CA ASN A 66 1.00 -24.14 4.64
C ASN A 66 -0.36 -24.67 4.14
N ALA A 67 -0.83 -24.11 3.05
CA ALA A 67 -1.92 -24.65 2.24
C ALA A 67 -1.55 -24.45 0.77
N ASN A 68 -0.63 -25.28 0.29
CA ASN A 68 -0.01 -25.19 -1.04
C ASN A 68 -0.94 -24.56 -2.10
N PRO A 69 -0.48 -23.51 -2.82
CA PRO A 69 0.88 -22.93 -2.82
C PRO A 69 1.09 -21.80 -1.80
N VAL A 70 0.11 -21.50 -0.94
CA VAL A 70 0.14 -20.38 0.01
C VAL A 70 0.76 -20.80 1.32
N THR A 71 1.73 -20.02 1.79
CA THR A 71 2.34 -20.12 3.11
C THR A 71 1.96 -18.90 3.94
N PHE A 72 1.64 -19.12 5.21
CA PHE A 72 1.36 -18.07 6.19
C PHE A 72 2.32 -18.19 7.37
N SER A 73 3.13 -17.16 7.59
CA SER A 73 4.09 -17.09 8.70
C SER A 73 3.78 -15.94 9.62
N SER A 74 4.04 -16.13 10.90
CA SER A 74 3.98 -15.08 11.93
C SER A 74 5.13 -15.21 12.92
N ALA A 75 5.64 -14.08 13.40
CA ALA A 75 6.71 -14.04 14.39
C ALA A 75 6.64 -12.75 15.21
N LEU A 76 6.96 -12.85 16.51
CA LEU A 76 7.28 -11.71 17.34
C LEU A 76 8.76 -11.33 17.17
N ASP A 77 9.13 -10.09 17.50
CA ASP A 77 10.55 -9.67 17.56
C ASP A 77 11.30 -10.34 18.72
N ASN A 78 10.58 -10.75 19.75
CA ASN A 78 11.06 -11.55 20.88
C ASN A 78 9.91 -12.40 21.42
N ASP A 79 10.18 -13.63 21.84
CA ASP A 79 9.18 -14.50 22.45
C ASP A 79 8.91 -14.14 23.92
N TYR A 80 9.66 -13.18 24.47
CA TYR A 80 9.56 -12.76 25.87
C TYR A 80 9.47 -11.26 26.02
N TYR A 81 8.84 -10.81 27.10
CA TYR A 81 8.90 -9.42 27.54
C TYR A 81 9.46 -9.31 28.95
N ARG A 82 10.16 -8.23 29.23
CA ARG A 82 10.73 -7.96 30.56
C ARG A 82 9.66 -7.55 31.53
N THR A 83 9.65 -8.15 32.75
CA THR A 83 8.70 -7.81 33.81
C THR A 83 9.21 -6.72 34.74
N ASP A 84 10.51 -6.45 34.73
CA ASP A 84 11.23 -5.50 35.58
C ASP A 84 11.50 -4.13 34.90
N THR A 85 10.88 -3.87 33.73
CA THR A 85 11.02 -2.63 32.99
C THR A 85 9.65 -2.03 32.65
N VAL A 86 9.64 -0.71 32.42
CA VAL A 86 8.50 0.05 31.90
C VAL A 86 8.69 0.34 30.41
N ASN A 87 7.67 0.89 29.74
CA ASN A 87 7.72 1.23 28.31
C ASN A 87 8.08 0.02 27.40
N ARG A 88 7.46 -1.13 27.68
CA ARG A 88 7.66 -2.37 26.95
C ARG A 88 6.97 -2.32 25.59
N HIS A 89 7.65 -2.81 24.56
CA HIS A 89 7.15 -2.86 23.20
C HIS A 89 7.37 -4.25 22.60
N ALA A 90 6.58 -4.57 21.58
CA ALA A 90 6.73 -5.77 20.78
C ALA A 90 6.39 -5.48 19.33
N PHE A 91 7.04 -6.19 18.41
CA PHE A 91 6.63 -6.23 17.02
C PHE A 91 6.01 -7.58 16.70
N LEU A 92 4.89 -7.57 16.01
CA LEU A 92 4.35 -8.77 15.37
C LEU A 92 4.46 -8.61 13.85
N TYR A 93 5.16 -9.53 13.22
CA TYR A 93 5.31 -9.59 11.78
C TYR A 93 4.54 -10.76 11.20
N LEU A 94 3.70 -10.48 10.20
CA LEU A 94 2.90 -11.45 9.49
C LEU A 94 3.34 -11.46 8.02
N GLU A 95 3.52 -12.61 7.43
CA GLU A 95 3.89 -12.75 6.02
C GLU A 95 3.08 -13.84 5.35
N THR A 96 2.48 -13.49 4.22
CA THR A 96 1.97 -14.46 3.26
C THR A 96 2.96 -14.58 2.12
N HIS A 97 3.25 -15.80 1.70
CA HIS A 97 4.09 -16.09 0.54
C HIS A 97 3.38 -17.11 -0.34
N VAL A 98 3.38 -16.87 -1.64
CA VAL A 98 2.93 -17.84 -2.64
C VAL A 98 4.17 -18.36 -3.35
N GLY A 99 4.39 -19.67 -3.29
CA GLY A 99 5.48 -20.32 -4.02
C GLY A 99 5.25 -20.32 -5.53
N GLU A 100 6.12 -21.03 -6.25
CA GLU A 100 5.88 -21.32 -7.66
C GLU A 100 4.55 -22.05 -7.81
N PHE A 101 3.73 -21.52 -8.67
CA PHE A 101 2.41 -22.05 -8.95
C PHE A 101 2.23 -22.10 -10.44
N PHE A 102 2.46 -23.31 -10.99
CA PHE A 102 2.12 -23.64 -12.36
C PHE A 102 0.90 -24.55 -12.31
N ASN A 103 -0.18 -24.06 -12.86
CA ASN A 103 -1.39 -24.85 -12.96
C ASN A 103 -1.32 -25.69 -14.25
N ASP A 104 -0.48 -26.72 -14.27
CA ASP A 104 -0.26 -27.56 -15.46
C ASP A 104 -1.50 -28.31 -15.94
N ASN A 105 -2.52 -28.41 -15.11
CA ASN A 105 -3.77 -29.15 -15.39
C ASN A 105 -5.06 -28.35 -15.27
N ALA A 106 -5.03 -27.08 -14.91
CA ALA A 106 -6.22 -26.26 -14.84
C ALA A 106 -6.27 -25.31 -16.04
N THR A 107 -7.41 -25.24 -16.67
CA THR A 107 -7.76 -24.12 -17.56
C THR A 107 -7.42 -22.80 -16.84
N LYS A 108 -6.56 -21.99 -17.43
CA LYS A 108 -6.22 -20.66 -16.89
C LYS A 108 -7.51 -19.96 -16.51
N VAL A 109 -7.53 -19.33 -15.33
CA VAL A 109 -8.68 -18.53 -14.89
C VAL A 109 -8.94 -17.45 -15.93
N PRO A 110 -10.10 -17.41 -16.58
CA PRO A 110 -10.37 -16.43 -17.60
C PRO A 110 -10.41 -15.01 -17.02
N LEU A 111 -10.02 -14.04 -17.82
CA LEU A 111 -10.03 -12.63 -17.45
C LEU A 111 -11.30 -11.96 -17.97
N ASN A 112 -11.83 -11.01 -17.20
CA ASN A 112 -12.83 -10.04 -17.60
C ASN A 112 -12.26 -8.65 -17.35
N LEU A 113 -11.72 -8.03 -18.38
CA LEU A 113 -10.95 -6.81 -18.30
C LEU A 113 -11.67 -5.62 -18.95
N SER A 114 -11.54 -4.44 -18.34
CA SER A 114 -11.82 -3.18 -19.01
C SER A 114 -10.54 -2.36 -19.12
N ILE A 115 -10.09 -2.07 -20.31
CA ILE A 115 -8.97 -1.16 -20.60
C ILE A 115 -9.52 0.24 -20.70
N VAL A 116 -9.20 1.11 -19.73
CA VAL A 116 -9.66 2.50 -19.65
C VAL A 116 -8.51 3.41 -20.02
N ILE A 117 -8.67 4.18 -21.09
CA ILE A 117 -7.59 4.95 -21.70
C ILE A 117 -7.93 6.43 -21.67
N ASP A 118 -7.08 7.19 -21.00
CA ASP A 118 -7.06 8.64 -21.04
C ASP A 118 -6.65 9.12 -22.45
N ARG A 119 -7.46 10.02 -23.04
CA ARG A 119 -7.13 10.73 -24.27
C ARG A 119 -7.25 12.24 -24.08
N SER A 120 -7.14 12.73 -22.85
CA SER A 120 -7.15 14.18 -22.58
C SER A 120 -6.02 14.90 -23.31
N GLY A 121 -6.10 16.23 -23.37
CA GLY A 121 -5.12 17.05 -24.08
C GLY A 121 -3.68 16.86 -23.59
N SER A 122 -3.46 16.55 -22.31
CA SER A 122 -2.16 16.26 -21.70
C SER A 122 -1.52 14.96 -22.21
N MET A 123 -2.33 14.04 -22.77
CA MET A 123 -1.86 12.79 -23.38
C MET A 123 -1.27 12.99 -24.79
N SER A 124 -1.15 14.24 -25.27
CA SER A 124 -0.59 14.53 -26.61
C SER A 124 0.87 14.07 -26.76
N GLY A 125 1.28 13.86 -28.02
CA GLY A 125 2.63 13.41 -28.35
C GLY A 125 2.85 11.93 -28.10
N ASP A 126 3.94 11.58 -27.44
CA ASP A 126 4.32 10.19 -27.20
C ASP A 126 3.43 9.47 -26.17
N LYS A 127 2.81 10.20 -25.25
CA LYS A 127 1.96 9.59 -24.19
C LYS A 127 0.80 8.79 -24.78
N ILE A 128 0.05 9.36 -25.73
CA ILE A 128 -1.09 8.65 -26.36
C ILE A 128 -0.62 7.46 -27.20
N LYS A 129 0.56 7.56 -27.81
CA LYS A 129 1.18 6.45 -28.51
C LYS A 129 1.51 5.31 -27.54
N TYR A 130 2.14 5.64 -26.41
CA TYR A 130 2.43 4.64 -25.37
C TYR A 130 1.17 3.99 -24.82
N ALA A 131 0.09 4.75 -24.60
CA ALA A 131 -1.19 4.20 -24.18
C ALA A 131 -1.79 3.22 -25.19
N ARG A 132 -1.69 3.54 -26.50
CA ARG A 132 -2.13 2.63 -27.58
C ARG A 132 -1.28 1.36 -27.64
N ASP A 133 0.04 1.52 -27.61
CA ASP A 133 0.98 0.39 -27.65
C ASP A 133 0.79 -0.53 -26.43
N ALA A 134 0.56 0.07 -25.26
CA ALA A 134 0.21 -0.60 -24.03
C ALA A 134 -1.06 -1.44 -24.16
N ALA A 135 -2.16 -0.79 -24.61
CA ALA A 135 -3.44 -1.46 -24.80
C ALA A 135 -3.35 -2.58 -25.86
N ALA A 136 -2.61 -2.34 -26.95
CA ALA A 136 -2.36 -3.35 -27.97
C ALA A 136 -1.60 -4.55 -27.43
N HIS A 137 -0.58 -4.31 -26.58
CA HIS A 137 0.19 -5.37 -25.94
C HIS A 137 -0.68 -6.20 -24.98
N ILE A 138 -1.56 -5.54 -24.19
CA ILE A 138 -2.53 -6.25 -23.35
C ILE A 138 -3.40 -7.17 -24.21
N ILE A 139 -3.99 -6.65 -25.30
CA ILE A 139 -4.87 -7.41 -26.20
C ILE A 139 -4.13 -8.62 -26.80
N ASP A 140 -2.85 -8.47 -27.18
CA ASP A 140 -2.05 -9.57 -27.72
C ASP A 140 -1.84 -10.73 -26.75
N GLN A 141 -1.80 -10.45 -25.47
CA GLN A 141 -1.60 -11.44 -24.39
C GLN A 141 -2.89 -12.20 -24.01
N LEU A 142 -4.09 -11.65 -24.31
CA LEU A 142 -5.36 -12.26 -23.96
C LEU A 142 -5.58 -13.59 -24.71
N GLN A 143 -6.31 -14.49 -24.07
CA GLN A 143 -6.80 -15.73 -24.69
C GLN A 143 -8.19 -15.51 -25.29
N SER A 144 -8.61 -16.41 -26.18
CA SER A 144 -9.94 -16.35 -26.80
C SER A 144 -11.08 -16.52 -25.78
N THR A 145 -10.80 -17.05 -24.61
CA THR A 145 -11.73 -17.20 -23.48
C THR A 145 -11.83 -15.94 -22.61
N ASP A 146 -10.86 -15.03 -22.72
CA ASP A 146 -10.83 -13.79 -21.99
C ASP A 146 -11.80 -12.80 -22.59
N MET A 147 -12.41 -11.99 -21.73
CA MET A 147 -13.32 -10.93 -22.11
C MET A 147 -12.63 -9.57 -21.97
N VAL A 148 -12.81 -8.71 -22.94
CA VAL A 148 -12.21 -7.36 -22.95
C VAL A 148 -13.21 -6.31 -23.40
N SER A 149 -13.21 -5.17 -22.71
CA SER A 149 -13.85 -3.92 -23.14
C SER A 149 -12.82 -2.80 -23.20
N ILE A 150 -13.08 -1.78 -24.01
CA ILE A 150 -12.21 -0.62 -24.13
C ILE A 150 -13.04 0.65 -23.94
N VAL A 151 -12.66 1.44 -22.95
CA VAL A 151 -13.23 2.75 -22.67
C VAL A 151 -12.18 3.81 -22.97
N MET A 152 -12.57 4.89 -23.61
CA MET A 152 -11.74 6.08 -23.79
C MET A 152 -12.42 7.28 -23.13
N TYR A 153 -11.62 8.19 -22.58
CA TYR A 153 -12.19 9.36 -21.92
C TYR A 153 -11.28 10.60 -22.05
N ASP A 154 -11.96 11.73 -22.08
CA ASP A 154 -11.46 13.08 -21.91
C ASP A 154 -12.43 13.80 -20.94
N ASP A 155 -13.04 14.92 -21.31
CA ASP A 155 -14.25 15.48 -20.65
C ASP A 155 -15.51 14.64 -20.97
N VAL A 156 -15.48 13.86 -22.06
CA VAL A 156 -16.52 12.93 -22.48
C VAL A 156 -16.03 11.48 -22.31
N VAL A 157 -16.89 10.63 -21.78
CA VAL A 157 -16.60 9.19 -21.64
C VAL A 157 -17.26 8.42 -22.76
N GLU A 158 -16.48 7.68 -23.52
CA GLU A 158 -16.95 6.93 -24.70
C GLU A 158 -16.58 5.43 -24.58
N LEU A 159 -17.51 4.56 -24.94
CA LEU A 159 -17.29 3.13 -25.04
C LEU A 159 -16.78 2.78 -26.45
N LEU A 160 -15.46 2.60 -26.57
CA LEU A 160 -14.84 2.25 -27.85
C LEU A 160 -15.11 0.80 -28.24
N GLN A 161 -15.16 -0.10 -27.25
CA GLN A 161 -15.51 -1.51 -27.43
C GLN A 161 -16.29 -2.01 -26.21
N ALA A 162 -17.52 -2.45 -26.43
CA ALA A 162 -18.30 -3.18 -25.44
C ALA A 162 -17.64 -4.55 -25.12
N PRO A 163 -17.93 -5.17 -23.96
CA PRO A 163 -17.31 -6.43 -23.59
C PRO A 163 -17.51 -7.51 -24.66
N VAL A 164 -16.40 -8.07 -25.12
CA VAL A 164 -16.39 -9.19 -26.09
C VAL A 164 -15.25 -10.15 -25.76
N ASN A 165 -15.38 -11.41 -26.18
CA ASN A 165 -14.26 -12.35 -26.10
C ASN A 165 -13.11 -11.90 -27.02
N ALA A 166 -11.87 -12.04 -26.57
CA ALA A 166 -10.66 -11.56 -27.27
C ALA A 166 -10.27 -12.48 -28.46
N VAL A 167 -11.22 -12.77 -29.34
CA VAL A 167 -11.02 -13.64 -30.51
C VAL A 167 -10.40 -12.86 -31.67
N ASP A 168 -11.00 -11.74 -32.03
CA ASP A 168 -10.52 -10.87 -33.13
C ASP A 168 -9.66 -9.73 -32.58
N LYS A 169 -8.41 -10.06 -32.20
CA LYS A 169 -7.44 -9.10 -31.67
C LYS A 169 -7.07 -8.01 -32.68
N ALA A 170 -7.08 -8.33 -33.98
CA ALA A 170 -6.75 -7.37 -35.03
C ALA A 170 -7.77 -6.23 -35.08
N SER A 171 -9.08 -6.57 -35.06
CA SER A 171 -10.16 -5.59 -34.99
C SER A 171 -10.09 -4.74 -33.73
N LEU A 172 -9.84 -5.36 -32.56
CA LEU A 172 -9.71 -4.66 -31.29
C LEU A 172 -8.57 -3.64 -31.34
N LYS A 173 -7.38 -4.04 -31.83
CA LYS A 173 -6.22 -3.14 -31.97
C LYS A 173 -6.47 -2.03 -32.98
N LYS A 174 -7.16 -2.29 -34.09
CA LYS A 174 -7.50 -1.26 -35.08
C LYS A 174 -8.32 -0.12 -34.48
N LYS A 175 -9.21 -0.41 -33.51
CA LYS A 175 -10.01 0.62 -32.82
C LYS A 175 -9.15 1.58 -32.02
N LEU A 176 -8.01 1.14 -31.47
CA LEU A 176 -7.10 2.01 -30.71
C LEU A 176 -6.54 3.17 -31.55
N ASN A 177 -6.51 3.02 -32.90
CA ASN A 177 -6.03 4.08 -33.79
C ASN A 177 -6.92 5.33 -33.82
N SER A 178 -8.19 5.21 -33.35
CA SER A 178 -9.10 6.36 -33.23
C SER A 178 -8.86 7.25 -32.04
N LEU A 179 -8.00 6.80 -31.10
CA LEU A 179 -7.64 7.59 -29.92
C LEU A 179 -6.86 8.84 -30.34
N THR A 180 -7.47 10.00 -30.23
CA THR A 180 -6.83 11.30 -30.49
C THR A 180 -6.95 12.18 -29.27
N PRO A 181 -5.86 12.81 -28.79
CA PRO A 181 -5.88 13.67 -27.62
C PRO A 181 -6.78 14.88 -27.81
N ARG A 182 -7.63 15.18 -26.80
CA ARG A 182 -8.47 16.37 -26.76
C ARG A 182 -9.05 16.60 -25.35
N GLY A 183 -9.57 17.79 -25.08
CA GLY A 183 -10.38 18.10 -23.92
C GLY A 183 -9.66 18.02 -22.56
N SER A 184 -10.47 18.00 -21.52
CA SER A 184 -10.06 17.87 -20.10
C SER A 184 -10.04 16.41 -19.66
N THR A 185 -9.82 16.14 -18.36
CA THR A 185 -9.61 14.78 -17.83
C THR A 185 -10.67 14.41 -16.82
N ASN A 186 -11.74 13.73 -17.23
CA ASN A 186 -12.74 13.13 -16.34
C ASN A 186 -12.33 11.72 -15.94
N LEU A 187 -11.25 11.62 -15.15
CA LEU A 187 -10.63 10.37 -14.73
C LEU A 187 -11.61 9.42 -14.05
N TRP A 188 -12.42 9.95 -13.10
CA TRP A 188 -13.40 9.10 -12.42
C TRP A 188 -14.48 8.59 -13.38
N GLY A 189 -15.03 9.44 -14.23
CA GLY A 189 -16.06 9.02 -15.19
C GLY A 189 -15.57 7.90 -16.11
N GLY A 190 -14.34 8.01 -16.62
CA GLY A 190 -13.70 6.94 -17.40
C GLY A 190 -13.54 5.65 -16.59
N THR A 191 -13.03 5.76 -15.35
CA THR A 191 -12.83 4.61 -14.45
C THR A 191 -14.15 3.94 -14.09
N GLU A 192 -15.18 4.73 -13.73
CA GLU A 192 -16.52 4.23 -13.39
C GLU A 192 -17.14 3.48 -14.57
N LYS A 193 -16.99 4.03 -15.80
CA LYS A 193 -17.44 3.33 -17.02
C LYS A 193 -16.72 2.01 -17.23
N GLY A 194 -15.43 1.94 -16.92
CA GLY A 194 -14.67 0.70 -16.93
C GLY A 194 -15.23 -0.34 -15.94
N TYR A 195 -15.53 0.09 -14.72
CA TYR A 195 -16.18 -0.78 -13.72
C TYR A 195 -17.55 -1.28 -14.19
N GLU A 196 -18.38 -0.42 -14.79
CA GLU A 196 -19.68 -0.81 -15.35
C GLU A 196 -19.54 -1.90 -16.42
N GLN A 197 -18.52 -1.80 -17.30
CA GLN A 197 -18.28 -2.80 -18.33
C GLN A 197 -17.90 -4.16 -17.72
N VAL A 198 -16.99 -4.18 -16.74
CA VAL A 198 -16.61 -5.41 -16.04
C VAL A 198 -17.81 -5.99 -15.28
N LYS A 199 -18.57 -5.16 -14.58
CA LYS A 199 -19.76 -5.55 -13.80
C LYS A 199 -20.84 -6.17 -14.69
N SER A 200 -21.08 -5.63 -15.87
CA SER A 200 -22.12 -6.12 -16.81
C SER A 200 -21.89 -7.57 -17.25
N HIS A 201 -20.65 -8.06 -17.20
CA HIS A 201 -20.24 -9.41 -17.56
C HIS A 201 -19.50 -10.11 -16.42
N TYR A 202 -19.78 -9.71 -15.18
CA TYR A 202 -19.15 -10.29 -13.99
C TYR A 202 -19.39 -11.79 -13.90
N LYS A 203 -18.32 -12.55 -13.65
CA LYS A 203 -18.38 -13.97 -13.32
C LYS A 203 -17.47 -14.22 -12.12
N GLN A 204 -17.99 -14.95 -11.13
CA GLN A 204 -17.27 -15.19 -9.87
C GLN A 204 -15.97 -15.99 -10.07
N ASN A 205 -15.92 -16.84 -11.10
CA ASN A 205 -14.76 -17.65 -11.45
C ASN A 205 -13.83 -16.98 -12.48
N TYR A 206 -14.02 -15.68 -12.77
CA TYR A 206 -13.15 -14.87 -13.61
C TYR A 206 -12.35 -13.90 -12.73
N ILE A 207 -11.21 -13.45 -13.23
CA ILE A 207 -10.53 -12.29 -12.67
C ILE A 207 -11.15 -11.04 -13.28
N ASN A 208 -11.89 -10.30 -12.48
CA ASN A 208 -12.64 -9.12 -12.86
C ASN A 208 -11.82 -7.87 -12.53
N ARG A 209 -11.29 -7.16 -13.55
CA ARG A 209 -10.36 -6.05 -13.33
C ARG A 209 -10.49 -4.90 -14.31
N VAL A 210 -10.31 -3.68 -13.80
CA VAL A 210 -10.15 -2.47 -14.59
C VAL A 210 -8.64 -2.14 -14.67
N LEU A 211 -8.18 -1.79 -15.86
CA LEU A 211 -6.81 -1.34 -16.14
C LEU A 211 -6.88 0.13 -16.61
N LEU A 212 -6.49 1.07 -15.76
CA LEU A 212 -6.57 2.51 -16.01
C LEU A 212 -5.21 3.03 -16.50
N LEU A 213 -5.16 3.53 -17.72
CA LEU A 213 -4.01 4.15 -18.34
C LEU A 213 -4.24 5.66 -18.44
N SER A 214 -3.46 6.47 -17.73
CA SER A 214 -3.67 7.91 -17.63
C SER A 214 -2.38 8.65 -17.29
N ASP A 215 -2.30 9.92 -17.66
CA ASP A 215 -1.35 10.85 -17.05
C ASP A 215 -1.94 11.58 -15.81
N GLY A 216 -3.13 11.19 -15.35
CA GLY A 216 -3.66 11.29 -14.00
C GLY A 216 -3.98 12.66 -13.44
N LEU A 217 -4.10 13.69 -14.25
CA LEU A 217 -4.51 15.03 -13.81
C LEU A 217 -6.03 15.19 -13.89
N ALA A 218 -6.76 14.57 -12.94
CA ALA A 218 -8.21 14.74 -12.84
C ALA A 218 -8.58 16.22 -12.67
N ASN A 219 -9.22 16.82 -13.68
CA ASN A 219 -9.63 18.23 -13.70
C ASN A 219 -11.05 18.45 -14.20
N ALA A 220 -11.78 17.38 -14.48
CA ALA A 220 -13.20 17.38 -14.83
C ALA A 220 -13.95 16.26 -14.09
N GLY A 221 -15.26 16.42 -13.92
CA GLY A 221 -16.09 15.47 -13.18
C GLY A 221 -15.74 15.42 -11.69
N LEU A 222 -15.67 14.20 -11.12
CA LEU A 222 -15.25 14.01 -9.73
C LEU A 222 -13.73 14.08 -9.63
N THR A 223 -13.21 15.07 -8.91
CA THR A 223 -11.76 15.33 -8.75
C THR A 223 -11.28 15.15 -7.32
N ASP A 224 -12.19 15.03 -6.33
CA ASP A 224 -11.81 14.82 -4.94
C ASP A 224 -11.23 13.42 -4.72
N GLN A 225 -9.95 13.36 -4.36
CA GLN A 225 -9.21 12.11 -4.20
C GLN A 225 -9.86 11.14 -3.19
N LYS A 226 -10.38 11.67 -2.06
CA LYS A 226 -10.99 10.82 -1.03
C LYS A 226 -12.28 10.18 -1.54
N SER A 227 -13.10 10.95 -2.24
CA SER A 227 -14.34 10.47 -2.86
C SER A 227 -14.06 9.43 -3.94
N ILE A 228 -13.05 9.64 -4.78
CA ILE A 228 -12.62 8.67 -5.78
C ILE A 228 -12.19 7.37 -5.11
N SER A 229 -11.29 7.44 -4.12
CA SER A 229 -10.81 6.26 -3.39
C SER A 229 -11.93 5.51 -2.68
N HIS A 230 -12.91 6.22 -2.11
CA HIS A 230 -14.08 5.59 -1.49
C HIS A 230 -14.93 4.81 -2.51
N LYS A 231 -15.18 5.39 -3.68
CA LYS A 231 -15.90 4.72 -4.77
C LYS A 231 -15.15 3.50 -5.31
N VAL A 232 -13.83 3.61 -5.48
CA VAL A 232 -12.98 2.47 -5.84
C VAL A 232 -13.09 1.35 -4.81
N GLN A 233 -13.07 1.69 -3.52
CA GLN A 233 -13.25 0.73 -2.44
C GLN A 233 -14.62 0.03 -2.50
N GLN A 234 -15.69 0.77 -2.82
CA GLN A 234 -17.03 0.19 -2.96
C GLN A 234 -17.07 -0.87 -4.06
N TYR A 235 -16.52 -0.59 -5.26
CA TYR A 235 -16.46 -1.58 -6.34
C TYR A 235 -15.67 -2.83 -5.95
N LYS A 236 -14.55 -2.65 -5.24
CA LYS A 236 -13.76 -3.78 -4.74
C LYS A 236 -14.54 -4.59 -3.69
N ASP A 237 -15.12 -3.93 -2.67
CA ASP A 237 -15.69 -4.61 -1.50
C ASP A 237 -17.08 -5.21 -1.79
N GLN A 238 -17.88 -4.56 -2.65
CA GLN A 238 -19.25 -4.96 -2.94
C GLN A 238 -19.37 -5.82 -4.21
N GLU A 239 -18.55 -5.51 -5.23
CA GLU A 239 -18.64 -6.14 -6.54
C GLU A 239 -17.48 -7.09 -6.83
N GLY A 240 -16.43 -7.10 -6.02
CA GLY A 240 -15.24 -7.93 -6.24
C GLY A 240 -14.42 -7.54 -7.49
N ILE A 241 -14.56 -6.30 -7.97
CA ILE A 241 -13.84 -5.81 -9.14
C ILE A 241 -12.63 -4.99 -8.70
N THR A 242 -11.45 -5.39 -9.14
CA THR A 242 -10.17 -4.76 -8.78
C THR A 242 -9.72 -3.73 -9.82
N LEU A 243 -8.77 -2.83 -9.44
CA LEU A 243 -8.27 -1.76 -10.29
C LEU A 243 -6.75 -1.72 -10.27
N SER A 244 -6.11 -1.83 -11.44
CA SER A 244 -4.68 -1.49 -11.60
C SER A 244 -4.55 -0.18 -12.36
N THR A 245 -3.56 0.63 -11.99
CA THR A 245 -3.31 1.95 -12.59
C THR A 245 -1.93 2.03 -13.21
N PHE A 246 -1.85 2.69 -14.37
CA PHE A 246 -0.64 2.88 -15.15
C PHE A 246 -0.46 4.36 -15.41
N GLY A 247 0.46 5.00 -14.67
CA GLY A 247 0.82 6.40 -14.84
C GLY A 247 1.76 6.59 -16.01
N ILE A 248 1.39 7.44 -16.99
CA ILE A 248 2.13 7.65 -18.22
C ILE A 248 2.78 9.03 -18.23
N GLY A 249 4.10 9.09 -18.48
CA GLY A 249 4.86 10.34 -18.53
C GLY A 249 5.25 10.88 -17.15
N LEU A 250 5.65 12.16 -17.07
CA LEU A 250 6.22 12.75 -15.87
C LEU A 250 5.26 13.65 -15.07
N ASP A 251 4.09 14.01 -15.62
CA ASP A 251 3.26 15.10 -15.10
C ASP A 251 1.95 14.63 -14.45
N TYR A 252 1.80 13.34 -14.11
CA TYR A 252 0.58 12.82 -13.54
C TYR A 252 0.52 12.91 -12.00
N ASN A 253 -0.70 12.84 -11.45
CA ASN A 253 -0.94 12.76 -10.00
C ASN A 253 -0.67 11.33 -9.50
N GLU A 254 0.58 11.07 -9.14
CA GLU A 254 1.03 9.76 -8.67
C GLU A 254 0.35 9.32 -7.37
N THR A 255 0.10 10.26 -6.46
CA THR A 255 -0.58 9.97 -5.19
C THR A 255 -1.98 9.43 -5.45
N LEU A 256 -2.74 10.06 -6.35
CA LEU A 256 -4.07 9.58 -6.73
C LEU A 256 -4.02 8.20 -7.40
N MET A 257 -3.11 8.01 -8.37
CA MET A 257 -2.99 6.74 -9.10
C MET A 257 -2.58 5.58 -8.17
N THR A 258 -1.63 5.83 -7.26
CA THR A 258 -1.20 4.85 -6.26
C THR A 258 -2.33 4.52 -5.28
N ASP A 259 -3.04 5.54 -4.77
CA ASP A 259 -4.13 5.36 -3.81
C ASP A 259 -5.31 4.60 -4.44
N MET A 260 -5.65 4.89 -5.70
CA MET A 260 -6.67 4.15 -6.45
C MET A 260 -6.29 2.68 -6.64
N ALA A 261 -5.04 2.38 -7.02
CA ALA A 261 -4.56 1.01 -7.18
C ALA A 261 -4.57 0.24 -5.86
N GLU A 262 -4.09 0.84 -4.78
CA GLU A 262 -4.08 0.22 -3.46
C GLU A 262 -5.48 -0.02 -2.91
N THR A 263 -6.33 0.99 -3.01
CA THR A 263 -7.72 0.89 -2.54
C THR A 263 -8.52 -0.10 -3.39
N GLY A 264 -8.25 -0.14 -4.71
CA GLY A 264 -8.83 -1.08 -5.67
C GLY A 264 -8.23 -2.48 -5.64
N ALA A 265 -7.30 -2.77 -4.72
CA ALA A 265 -6.61 -4.06 -4.59
C ALA A 265 -5.87 -4.53 -5.86
N GLY A 266 -5.40 -3.58 -6.67
CA GLY A 266 -4.58 -3.84 -7.86
C GLY A 266 -3.16 -3.35 -7.71
N ASN A 267 -2.52 -3.06 -8.83
CA ASN A 267 -1.14 -2.66 -8.90
C ASN A 267 -1.00 -1.26 -9.50
N TYR A 268 -0.02 -0.51 -9.01
CA TYR A 268 0.41 0.74 -9.62
C TYR A 268 1.71 0.53 -10.39
N TYR A 269 1.79 1.12 -11.58
CA TYR A 269 2.97 1.11 -12.44
C TYR A 269 3.26 2.50 -12.99
N PHE A 270 4.55 2.84 -13.08
CA PHE A 270 5.02 4.03 -13.76
C PHE A 270 5.58 3.68 -15.15
N ILE A 271 5.08 4.33 -16.18
CA ILE A 271 5.51 4.17 -17.58
C ILE A 271 6.26 5.43 -18.00
N GLU A 272 7.58 5.37 -17.91
CA GLU A 272 8.46 6.46 -18.33
C GLU A 272 8.74 6.44 -19.83
N SER A 273 8.84 5.24 -20.41
CA SER A 273 9.26 5.04 -21.81
C SER A 273 8.64 3.78 -22.41
N PRO A 274 8.53 3.69 -23.77
CA PRO A 274 7.89 2.57 -24.47
C PRO A 274 8.59 1.23 -24.26
N ASP A 275 9.91 1.22 -24.11
CA ASP A 275 10.71 0.02 -23.95
C ASP A 275 10.38 -0.74 -22.65
N LYS A 276 9.85 -0.05 -21.63
CA LYS A 276 9.40 -0.66 -20.39
C LYS A 276 7.99 -1.26 -20.46
N LEU A 277 7.18 -0.88 -21.44
CA LEU A 277 5.77 -1.27 -21.56
C LEU A 277 5.58 -2.79 -21.58
N ALA A 278 6.27 -3.47 -22.50
CA ALA A 278 6.13 -4.91 -22.67
C ALA A 278 6.41 -5.67 -21.35
N GLY A 279 7.47 -5.28 -20.64
CA GLY A 279 7.82 -5.88 -19.34
C GLY A 279 6.78 -5.62 -18.25
N ILE A 280 6.26 -4.39 -18.16
CA ILE A 280 5.25 -3.99 -17.17
C ILE A 280 3.94 -4.75 -17.42
N PHE A 281 3.44 -4.77 -18.66
CA PHE A 281 2.16 -5.44 -18.96
C PHE A 281 2.27 -6.96 -18.92
N SER A 282 3.39 -7.53 -19.36
CA SER A 282 3.64 -8.96 -19.19
C SER A 282 3.67 -9.34 -17.69
N LYS A 283 4.26 -8.51 -16.84
CA LYS A 283 4.27 -8.71 -15.39
C LYS A 283 2.86 -8.63 -14.80
N GLU A 284 2.06 -7.63 -15.17
CA GLU A 284 0.67 -7.49 -14.71
C GLU A 284 -0.18 -8.69 -15.16
N LEU A 285 -0.18 -9.02 -16.43
CA LEU A 285 -0.99 -10.11 -16.98
C LEU A 285 -0.53 -11.48 -16.50
N ASN A 286 0.77 -11.73 -16.43
CA ASN A 286 1.29 -12.97 -15.85
C ASN A 286 0.90 -13.09 -14.37
N GLY A 287 0.90 -11.99 -13.62
CA GLY A 287 0.35 -11.94 -12.28
C GLY A 287 -1.11 -12.38 -12.29
N LEU A 288 -1.95 -11.76 -13.13
CA LEU A 288 -3.38 -12.09 -13.23
C LEU A 288 -3.64 -13.55 -13.63
N MET A 289 -2.85 -14.09 -14.54
CA MET A 289 -2.99 -15.49 -14.98
C MET A 289 -2.54 -16.52 -13.93
N ASN A 290 -1.77 -16.10 -12.92
CA ASN A 290 -1.21 -16.95 -11.87
C ASN A 290 -1.69 -16.52 -10.47
N VAL A 291 -2.96 -16.15 -10.35
CA VAL A 291 -3.59 -15.92 -9.04
C VAL A 291 -3.79 -17.25 -8.33
N ALA A 292 -3.16 -17.42 -7.19
CA ALA A 292 -3.27 -18.62 -6.37
C ALA A 292 -4.42 -18.54 -5.36
N ALA A 293 -4.70 -17.34 -4.85
CA ALA A 293 -5.72 -17.11 -3.82
C ALA A 293 -6.47 -15.80 -4.05
N GLN A 294 -7.78 -15.83 -3.83
CA GLN A 294 -8.70 -14.69 -3.91
C GLN A 294 -9.40 -14.46 -2.57
N ASN A 295 -10.01 -13.28 -2.41
CA ASN A 295 -10.75 -12.91 -1.19
C ASN A 295 -9.92 -13.06 0.08
N THR A 296 -8.65 -12.69 -0.01
CA THR A 296 -7.68 -12.92 1.07
C THR A 296 -7.86 -11.89 2.18
N VAL A 297 -8.04 -12.38 3.40
CA VAL A 297 -8.18 -11.57 4.62
C VAL A 297 -7.25 -12.10 5.70
N ILE A 298 -6.50 -11.22 6.35
CA ILE A 298 -5.81 -11.53 7.61
C ILE A 298 -6.59 -10.89 8.76
N LYS A 299 -6.83 -11.66 9.81
CA LYS A 299 -7.38 -11.19 11.09
C LYS A 299 -6.33 -11.35 12.16
N VAL A 300 -6.19 -10.36 13.03
CA VAL A 300 -5.26 -10.43 14.16
C VAL A 300 -5.99 -10.04 15.43
N LYS A 301 -6.13 -11.00 16.33
CA LYS A 301 -6.67 -10.78 17.66
C LYS A 301 -5.55 -10.31 18.59
N ILE A 302 -5.72 -9.11 19.17
CA ILE A 302 -4.76 -8.49 20.06
C ILE A 302 -5.09 -8.89 21.49
N PRO A 303 -4.11 -9.36 22.30
CA PRO A 303 -4.34 -9.71 23.67
C PRO A 303 -4.69 -8.51 24.55
N GLN A 304 -5.37 -8.75 25.66
CA GLN A 304 -5.59 -7.72 26.68
C GLN A 304 -4.25 -7.25 27.26
N GLY A 305 -4.12 -5.96 27.57
CA GLY A 305 -2.87 -5.36 28.04
C GLY A 305 -1.87 -5.03 26.92
N VAL A 306 -2.31 -5.08 25.66
CA VAL A 306 -1.52 -4.68 24.51
C VAL A 306 -2.26 -3.64 23.67
N THR A 307 -1.59 -2.54 23.37
CA THR A 307 -2.10 -1.47 22.51
C THR A 307 -1.30 -1.40 21.23
N VAL A 308 -1.96 -1.52 20.07
CA VAL A 308 -1.30 -1.34 18.78
C VAL A 308 -1.04 0.14 18.54
N GLN A 309 0.24 0.52 18.55
CA GLN A 309 0.68 1.90 18.33
C GLN A 309 0.69 2.22 16.83
N LYS A 310 1.07 1.22 16.01
CA LYS A 310 1.22 1.42 14.57
C LYS A 310 1.07 0.13 13.80
N VAL A 311 0.47 0.25 12.61
CA VAL A 311 0.46 -0.78 11.57
C VAL A 311 1.17 -0.21 10.34
N TYR A 312 2.15 -0.95 9.83
CA TYR A 312 2.88 -0.58 8.63
C TYR A 312 2.28 -1.28 7.40
N ASN A 313 2.31 -0.59 6.27
CA ASN A 313 2.05 -1.10 4.92
C ASN A 313 0.59 -1.38 4.56
N PHE A 314 -0.34 -1.52 5.50
CA PHE A 314 -1.71 -1.92 5.20
C PHE A 314 -2.74 -1.05 5.92
N LYS A 315 -3.84 -0.77 5.23
CA LYS A 315 -5.07 -0.27 5.84
C LYS A 315 -5.76 -1.42 6.57
N TYR A 316 -6.43 -1.12 7.67
CA TYR A 316 -7.16 -2.11 8.44
C TYR A 316 -8.47 -1.54 8.99
N THR A 317 -9.38 -2.42 9.34
CA THR A 317 -10.58 -2.10 10.13
C THR A 317 -10.49 -2.82 11.47
N THR A 318 -11.15 -2.27 12.49
CA THR A 318 -11.15 -2.85 13.84
C THR A 318 -12.54 -3.36 14.18
N ARG A 319 -12.63 -4.57 14.75
CA ARG A 319 -13.84 -5.15 15.29
C ARG A 319 -13.56 -5.70 16.70
N GLY A 320 -13.94 -4.96 17.74
CA GLY A 320 -13.52 -5.28 19.10
C GLY A 320 -12.00 -5.22 19.24
N ASN A 321 -11.37 -6.31 19.65
CA ASN A 321 -9.92 -6.45 19.75
C ASN A 321 -9.27 -7.13 18.53
N GLU A 322 -9.99 -7.25 17.41
CA GLU A 322 -9.44 -7.78 16.16
C GLU A 322 -9.16 -6.69 15.14
N LEU A 323 -7.98 -6.77 14.51
CA LEU A 323 -7.63 -6.02 13.31
C LEU A 323 -7.92 -6.88 12.08
N HIS A 324 -8.59 -6.31 11.08
CA HIS A 324 -8.94 -6.97 9.83
C HIS A 324 -8.22 -6.30 8.66
N PHE A 325 -7.42 -7.08 7.93
CA PHE A 325 -6.64 -6.66 6.77
C PHE A 325 -7.23 -7.33 5.53
N ALA A 326 -7.89 -6.55 4.68
CA ALA A 326 -8.31 -7.04 3.37
C ALA A 326 -7.10 -6.98 2.43
N LEU A 327 -6.53 -8.13 2.13
CA LEU A 327 -5.47 -8.25 1.14
C LEU A 327 -6.11 -8.30 -0.25
N ARG A 328 -5.30 -7.97 -1.26
CA ARG A 328 -5.66 -8.24 -2.65
C ARG A 328 -5.47 -9.73 -2.96
N ASP A 329 -5.74 -10.11 -4.19
CA ASP A 329 -5.38 -11.44 -4.68
C ASP A 329 -3.89 -11.72 -4.42
N LEU A 330 -3.58 -12.97 -4.14
CA LEU A 330 -2.20 -13.43 -3.99
C LEU A 330 -1.75 -14.12 -5.28
N PHE A 331 -0.65 -13.63 -5.83
CA PHE A 331 -0.08 -14.11 -7.08
C PHE A 331 1.09 -15.07 -6.83
N ALA A 332 1.36 -15.94 -7.79
CA ALA A 332 2.55 -16.79 -7.76
C ALA A 332 3.83 -15.95 -7.55
N ASN A 333 4.75 -16.47 -6.75
CA ASN A 333 6.00 -15.81 -6.37
C ASN A 333 5.85 -14.45 -5.67
N GLU A 334 4.69 -14.18 -5.07
CA GLU A 334 4.43 -12.93 -4.34
C GLU A 334 4.51 -13.13 -2.82
N SER A 335 5.08 -12.14 -2.14
CA SER A 335 5.03 -12.03 -0.67
C SER A 335 4.33 -10.77 -0.24
N LYS A 336 3.56 -10.84 0.85
CA LYS A 336 2.94 -9.69 1.53
C LYS A 336 3.36 -9.70 2.99
N GLY A 337 3.84 -8.57 3.48
CA GLY A 337 4.28 -8.43 4.87
C GLY A 337 3.51 -7.34 5.62
N ILE A 338 2.91 -7.67 6.75
CA ILE A 338 2.24 -6.73 7.65
C ILE A 338 3.05 -6.67 8.94
N MET A 339 3.37 -5.48 9.41
CA MET A 339 4.08 -5.26 10.66
C MET A 339 3.20 -4.46 11.62
N LEU A 340 3.02 -4.99 12.83
CA LEU A 340 2.39 -4.29 13.95
C LEU A 340 3.46 -3.87 14.95
N TYR A 341 3.45 -2.62 15.36
CA TYR A 341 4.23 -2.12 16.50
C TYR A 341 3.29 -1.90 17.66
N CYS A 342 3.52 -2.63 18.77
CA CYS A 342 2.66 -2.72 19.92
C CYS A 342 3.37 -2.17 21.16
N LYS A 343 2.62 -1.51 22.05
CA LYS A 343 3.02 -1.15 23.40
C LYS A 343 2.31 -2.09 24.38
N LEU A 344 3.04 -2.63 25.34
CA LEU A 344 2.48 -3.37 26.45
C LEU A 344 2.11 -2.37 27.55
N ASP A 345 0.93 -2.55 28.14
CA ASP A 345 0.51 -1.77 29.28
C ASP A 345 1.40 -2.09 30.49
N ASP A 346 1.61 -1.12 31.37
CA ASP A 346 2.53 -1.30 32.52
C ASP A 346 2.08 -2.40 33.48
N ASN A 347 0.77 -2.67 33.49
CA ASN A 347 0.15 -3.75 34.29
C ASN A 347 -0.09 -5.04 33.49
N ALA A 348 0.43 -5.17 32.28
CA ALA A 348 0.35 -6.42 31.51
C ALA A 348 1.11 -7.53 32.25
N PHE A 349 0.46 -8.67 32.44
CA PHE A 349 1.01 -9.83 33.16
C PHE A 349 0.61 -11.14 32.48
N GLY A 350 1.37 -12.21 32.78
CA GLY A 350 1.12 -13.53 32.20
C GLY A 350 1.42 -13.59 30.70
N ASP A 351 0.96 -14.64 30.07
CA ASP A 351 1.15 -14.88 28.66
C ASP A 351 0.23 -13.98 27.82
N LEU A 352 0.82 -13.25 26.88
CA LEU A 352 0.10 -12.38 25.96
C LEU A 352 0.00 -13.07 24.59
N LYS A 353 -1.19 -13.58 24.27
CA LYS A 353 -1.46 -14.42 23.12
C LYS A 353 -2.01 -13.60 21.95
N PHE A 354 -1.24 -13.52 20.86
CA PHE A 354 -1.67 -13.00 19.57
C PHE A 354 -2.15 -14.16 18.68
N VAL A 355 -3.37 -14.07 18.18
CA VAL A 355 -3.91 -15.07 17.23
C VAL A 355 -4.07 -14.40 15.88
N SER A 356 -3.41 -14.96 14.87
CA SER A 356 -3.43 -14.44 13.49
C SER A 356 -4.06 -15.50 12.59
N THR A 357 -5.09 -15.12 11.83
CA THR A 357 -5.79 -16.02 10.92
C THR A 357 -5.74 -15.49 9.50
N LEU A 358 -5.19 -16.26 8.57
CA LEU A 358 -5.27 -16.02 7.13
C LEU A 358 -6.44 -16.80 6.54
N GLN A 359 -7.37 -16.12 5.88
CA GLN A 359 -8.50 -16.70 5.17
C GLN A 359 -8.42 -16.34 3.70
N PHE A 360 -8.66 -17.32 2.81
CA PHE A 360 -8.67 -17.11 1.36
C PHE A 360 -9.45 -18.21 0.63
N THR A 361 -9.72 -17.98 -0.66
CA THR A 361 -10.31 -18.97 -1.56
C THR A 361 -9.24 -19.36 -2.59
N LYS A 362 -8.93 -20.65 -2.72
CA LYS A 362 -8.05 -21.18 -3.77
C LYS A 362 -8.72 -21.01 -5.14
N THR A 363 -7.95 -20.57 -6.13
CA THR A 363 -8.46 -20.41 -7.50
C THR A 363 -8.60 -21.72 -8.26
N THR A 364 -7.90 -22.77 -7.83
CA THR A 364 -7.89 -24.09 -8.50
C THR A 364 -9.19 -24.88 -8.33
N ASN A 365 -9.83 -24.77 -7.17
CA ASN A 365 -10.99 -25.61 -6.81
C ASN A 365 -12.06 -24.87 -6.00
N ASN A 366 -11.95 -23.56 -5.84
CA ASN A 366 -12.82 -22.71 -5.01
C ASN A 366 -12.87 -23.12 -3.53
N GLU A 367 -11.89 -23.88 -3.05
CA GLU A 367 -11.77 -24.26 -1.64
C GLU A 367 -11.53 -23.05 -0.76
N LYS A 368 -12.33 -22.88 0.29
CA LYS A 368 -12.09 -21.87 1.34
C LYS A 368 -11.11 -22.41 2.35
N VAL A 369 -10.01 -21.73 2.53
CA VAL A 369 -8.92 -22.11 3.42
C VAL A 369 -8.83 -21.14 4.58
N SER A 370 -8.54 -21.66 5.78
CA SER A 370 -8.23 -20.87 6.98
C SER A 370 -6.96 -21.43 7.63
N LEU A 371 -5.93 -20.60 7.76
CA LEU A 371 -4.67 -20.92 8.45
C LEU A 371 -4.56 -20.04 9.69
N GLU A 372 -4.31 -20.66 10.84
CA GLU A 372 -4.21 -19.94 12.11
C GLU A 372 -2.84 -20.15 12.73
N ASN A 373 -2.22 -19.05 13.15
CA ASN A 373 -0.97 -19.01 13.92
C ASN A 373 -1.23 -18.35 15.27
N GLU A 374 -0.58 -18.88 16.30
CA GLU A 374 -0.64 -18.38 17.65
C GLU A 374 0.76 -18.01 18.13
N ASN A 375 1.04 -16.72 18.32
CA ASN A 375 2.29 -16.22 18.88
C ASN A 375 2.06 -15.80 20.34
N ILE A 376 2.86 -16.34 21.26
CA ILE A 376 2.76 -16.05 22.69
C ILE A 376 3.99 -15.27 23.11
N LEU A 377 3.75 -14.13 23.77
CA LEU A 377 4.77 -13.32 24.39
C LEU A 377 4.77 -13.60 25.90
N HIS A 378 5.80 -14.29 26.38
CA HIS A 378 5.90 -14.76 27.75
C HIS A 378 6.57 -13.73 28.68
N PRO A 379 6.16 -13.62 29.95
CA PRO A 379 6.89 -12.82 30.94
C PRO A 379 8.24 -13.44 31.26
N MET A 380 9.32 -12.65 31.27
CA MET A 380 10.68 -13.14 31.55
C MET A 380 11.48 -12.14 32.38
N PRO A 381 11.83 -12.49 33.61
CA PRO A 381 12.71 -11.65 34.42
C PRO A 381 14.20 -11.81 34.05
N SER A 382 14.61 -12.94 33.48
CA SER A 382 16.00 -13.18 33.08
C SER A 382 16.41 -12.40 31.86
N TYR A 383 17.35 -11.46 32.03
CA TYR A 383 17.92 -10.70 30.90
C TYR A 383 18.66 -11.60 29.90
N GLU A 384 19.33 -12.64 30.37
CA GLU A 384 20.07 -13.55 29.50
C GLU A 384 19.13 -14.29 28.54
N ILE A 385 18.04 -14.86 29.05
CA ILE A 385 17.05 -15.55 28.20
C ILE A 385 16.41 -14.54 27.23
N TYR A 386 15.95 -13.40 27.75
CA TYR A 386 15.34 -12.35 26.93
C TYR A 386 16.28 -11.90 25.79
N SER A 387 17.56 -11.61 26.10
CA SER A 387 18.52 -11.10 25.12
C SER A 387 18.88 -12.11 24.01
N ASN A 388 18.65 -13.42 24.26
CA ASN A 388 18.92 -14.48 23.31
C ASN A 388 17.70 -14.94 22.50
N SER A 389 16.51 -14.36 22.75
CA SER A 389 15.25 -14.83 22.16
C SER A 389 14.68 -13.88 21.11
N PHE A 390 15.52 -13.03 20.54
CA PHE A 390 15.10 -12.14 19.45
C PHE A 390 14.96 -12.85 18.12
N ASN A 391 14.07 -12.33 17.26
CA ASN A 391 13.92 -12.75 15.86
C ASN A 391 14.54 -11.71 14.93
N GLU A 392 15.69 -12.03 14.35
CA GLU A 392 16.46 -11.11 13.49
C GLU A 392 15.65 -10.63 12.27
N LYS A 393 14.87 -11.52 11.65
CA LYS A 393 14.04 -11.18 10.49
C LYS A 393 12.99 -10.12 10.85
N VAL A 394 12.34 -10.26 12.00
CA VAL A 394 11.32 -9.30 12.47
C VAL A 394 11.95 -7.93 12.73
N ILE A 395 13.13 -7.91 13.38
CA ILE A 395 13.87 -6.66 13.63
C ILE A 395 14.26 -5.98 12.31
N GLN A 396 14.81 -6.74 11.34
CA GLN A 396 15.16 -6.21 10.03
C GLN A 396 13.94 -5.62 9.31
N GLN A 397 12.79 -6.29 9.37
CA GLN A 397 11.56 -5.79 8.78
C GLN A 397 11.02 -4.53 9.51
N ALA A 398 11.16 -4.44 10.83
CA ALA A 398 10.81 -3.24 11.58
C ALA A 398 11.64 -2.03 11.15
N ILE A 399 12.97 -2.22 11.00
CA ILE A 399 13.89 -1.20 10.51
C ILE A 399 13.53 -0.78 9.08
N LEU A 400 13.29 -1.76 8.19
CA LEU A 400 12.95 -1.50 6.79
C LEU A 400 11.67 -0.69 6.65
N ASN A 401 10.62 -1.08 7.37
CA ASN A 401 9.32 -0.40 7.32
C ASN A 401 9.40 1.03 7.84
N HIS A 402 10.11 1.26 8.94
CA HIS A 402 10.29 2.62 9.48
C HIS A 402 11.14 3.50 8.54
N ALA A 403 12.24 2.95 8.00
CA ALA A 403 13.08 3.68 7.06
C ALA A 403 12.34 4.04 5.77
N ASN A 404 11.51 3.12 5.25
CA ASN A 404 10.69 3.39 4.08
C ASN A 404 9.64 4.48 4.35
N GLU A 405 9.00 4.46 5.50
CA GLU A 405 8.06 5.52 5.89
C GLU A 405 8.72 6.90 5.97
N ASN A 406 9.92 6.99 6.55
CA ASN A 406 10.68 8.23 6.57
C ASN A 406 10.98 8.71 5.14
N MET A 407 11.31 7.80 4.21
CA MET A 407 11.48 8.13 2.81
C MET A 407 10.18 8.68 2.19
N GLU A 408 9.03 8.05 2.44
CA GLU A 408 7.72 8.52 1.95
C GLU A 408 7.39 9.93 2.48
N ILE A 409 7.71 10.22 3.75
CA ILE A 409 7.53 11.55 4.33
C ILE A 409 8.46 12.60 3.67
N ALA A 410 9.72 12.23 3.40
CA ALA A 410 10.65 13.11 2.72
C ALA A 410 10.19 13.41 1.27
N LEU A 411 9.72 12.39 0.56
CA LEU A 411 9.17 12.53 -0.79
C LEU A 411 7.92 13.42 -0.81
N ALA A 412 7.00 13.23 0.15
CA ALA A 412 5.81 14.07 0.28
C ALA A 412 6.13 15.53 0.64
N ALA A 413 7.23 15.80 1.36
CA ALA A 413 7.70 17.14 1.62
C ALA A 413 8.25 17.78 0.33
N THR A 414 8.99 17.02 -0.47
CA THR A 414 9.51 17.50 -1.77
C THR A 414 8.39 17.85 -2.74
N ASP A 415 7.31 17.06 -2.81
CA ASP A 415 6.12 17.37 -3.64
C ASP A 415 5.51 18.74 -3.29
N LYS A 416 5.65 19.16 -2.04
CA LYS A 416 5.16 20.45 -1.54
C LYS A 416 6.17 21.57 -1.71
N GLY A 417 7.34 21.30 -2.27
CA GLY A 417 8.45 22.25 -2.35
C GLY A 417 9.16 22.50 -1.02
N ASP A 418 8.84 21.74 0.04
CA ASP A 418 9.48 21.86 1.36
C ASP A 418 10.79 21.05 1.41
N TYR A 419 11.77 21.52 0.65
CA TYR A 419 13.08 20.86 0.54
C TYR A 419 13.83 20.82 1.88
N GLN A 420 13.61 21.80 2.77
CA GLN A 420 14.22 21.81 4.09
C GLN A 420 13.73 20.63 4.93
N LYS A 421 12.42 20.43 4.98
CA LYS A 421 11.80 19.29 5.66
C LYS A 421 12.25 17.97 5.03
N ALA A 422 12.27 17.88 3.71
CA ALA A 422 12.71 16.68 3.00
C ALA A 422 14.14 16.29 3.38
N ARG A 423 15.08 17.24 3.35
CA ARG A 423 16.48 17.02 3.77
C ARG A 423 16.60 16.59 5.23
N MET A 424 15.84 17.25 6.14
CA MET A 424 15.87 16.94 7.56
C MET A 424 15.37 15.51 7.85
N VAL A 425 14.24 15.12 7.25
CA VAL A 425 13.67 13.77 7.44
C VAL A 425 14.60 12.72 6.86
N ASN A 426 15.17 12.96 5.67
CA ASN A 426 16.10 12.03 5.07
C ASN A 426 17.41 11.90 5.83
N ALA A 427 17.92 12.98 6.43
CA ALA A 427 19.08 12.93 7.32
C ALA A 427 18.81 12.08 8.56
N LYS A 428 17.66 12.27 9.21
CA LYS A 428 17.22 11.40 10.33
C LYS A 428 17.10 9.94 9.90
N ASN A 429 16.62 9.67 8.69
CA ASN A 429 16.55 8.31 8.16
C ASN A 429 17.92 7.68 7.98
N LYS A 430 18.88 8.44 7.46
CA LYS A 430 20.28 8.01 7.34
C LYS A 430 20.89 7.71 8.71
N ASP A 431 20.67 8.57 9.70
CA ASP A 431 21.18 8.35 11.06
C ASP A 431 20.55 7.13 11.72
N PHE A 432 19.25 6.89 11.48
CA PHE A 432 18.53 5.71 11.95
C PHE A 432 19.11 4.43 11.33
N LEU A 433 19.38 4.40 10.02
CA LEU A 433 20.00 3.25 9.35
C LEU A 433 21.44 3.02 9.84
N ASN A 434 22.23 4.06 10.01
CA ASN A 434 23.59 4.00 10.55
C ASN A 434 23.61 3.43 11.99
N SER A 435 22.66 3.86 12.83
CA SER A 435 22.54 3.35 14.20
C SER A 435 22.18 1.85 14.23
N ASN A 436 21.66 1.32 13.13
CA ASN A 436 21.25 -0.06 12.96
C ASN A 436 22.13 -0.84 11.97
N VAL A 437 23.38 -0.40 11.73
CA VAL A 437 24.31 -0.95 10.72
C VAL A 437 24.49 -2.48 10.84
N LYS A 438 24.45 -3.03 12.05
CA LYS A 438 24.59 -4.47 12.29
C LYS A 438 23.48 -5.31 11.61
N TYR A 439 22.28 -4.73 11.45
CA TYR A 439 21.16 -5.35 10.73
C TYR A 439 21.20 -5.02 9.24
N VAL A 440 21.55 -3.75 8.91
CA VAL A 440 21.67 -3.27 7.53
C VAL A 440 22.68 -4.11 6.75
N SER A 441 23.84 -4.39 7.34
CA SER A 441 24.90 -5.16 6.70
C SER A 441 24.50 -6.61 6.34
N LYS A 442 23.51 -7.18 7.00
CA LYS A 442 23.05 -8.56 6.81
C LYS A 442 21.83 -8.71 5.89
N SER A 443 21.08 -7.61 5.64
CA SER A 443 19.84 -7.66 4.84
C SER A 443 20.03 -6.97 3.48
N PRO A 444 19.84 -7.70 2.36
CA PRO A 444 19.86 -7.10 1.03
C PRO A 444 18.83 -5.97 0.85
N GLU A 445 17.66 -6.11 1.46
CA GLU A 445 16.59 -5.10 1.39
C GLU A 445 16.99 -3.82 2.14
N LEU A 446 17.59 -3.96 3.32
CA LEU A 446 18.07 -2.81 4.09
C LEU A 446 19.25 -2.10 3.40
N LYS A 447 20.17 -2.85 2.74
CA LYS A 447 21.21 -2.25 1.89
C LYS A 447 20.63 -1.47 0.73
N LYS A 448 19.59 -1.97 0.08
CA LYS A 448 18.87 -1.22 -0.98
C LYS A 448 18.23 0.05 -0.43
N MET A 449 17.63 -0.01 0.77
CA MET A 449 17.04 1.14 1.45
C MET A 449 18.09 2.19 1.82
N GLU A 450 19.23 1.77 2.34
CA GLU A 450 20.37 2.64 2.64
C GLU A 450 20.88 3.33 1.37
N ALA A 451 21.10 2.59 0.29
CA ALA A 451 21.53 3.14 -0.99
C ALA A 451 20.51 4.16 -1.55
N ALA A 452 19.21 3.85 -1.45
CA ALA A 452 18.14 4.78 -1.85
C ALA A 452 18.16 6.07 -1.02
N THR A 453 18.35 5.96 0.30
CA THR A 453 18.45 7.09 1.22
C THR A 453 19.66 7.99 0.90
N ILE A 454 20.80 7.39 0.57
CA ILE A 454 22.03 8.10 0.17
C ILE A 454 21.82 8.79 -1.19
N SER A 455 21.29 8.07 -2.17
CA SER A 455 21.00 8.61 -3.51
C SER A 455 20.07 9.82 -3.42
N TYR A 456 19.00 9.70 -2.63
CA TYR A 456 18.07 10.81 -2.41
C TYR A 456 18.74 12.01 -1.73
N SER A 457 19.66 11.81 -0.76
CA SER A 457 20.45 12.90 -0.16
C SER A 457 21.25 13.67 -1.20
N THR A 458 21.91 12.94 -2.12
CA THR A 458 22.75 13.54 -3.17
C THR A 458 21.90 14.37 -4.15
N GLN A 459 20.74 13.83 -4.53
CA GLN A 459 19.81 14.52 -5.42
C GLN A 459 19.20 15.76 -4.75
N MET A 460 18.82 15.66 -3.46
CA MET A 460 18.27 16.77 -2.69
C MET A 460 19.27 17.92 -2.44
N ALA A 461 20.58 17.66 -2.47
CA ALA A 461 21.59 18.71 -2.37
C ALA A 461 21.51 19.70 -3.54
N ASN A 462 21.11 19.24 -4.72
CA ASN A 462 21.01 20.04 -5.95
C ASN A 462 19.57 20.37 -6.35
N ALA A 463 18.57 20.01 -5.53
CA ALA A 463 17.16 20.06 -5.91
C ALA A 463 16.68 21.47 -6.34
N GLU A 464 17.24 22.54 -5.76
CA GLU A 464 16.84 23.92 -6.07
C GLU A 464 17.31 24.36 -7.47
N THR A 465 18.39 23.77 -7.97
CA THR A 465 19.00 24.10 -9.28
C THR A 465 18.63 23.11 -10.40
N MET A 466 18.00 22.00 -10.06
CA MET A 466 17.57 21.00 -11.05
C MET A 466 16.45 21.52 -11.93
N SER A 467 16.40 21.05 -13.17
CA SER A 467 15.25 21.27 -14.07
C SER A 467 13.98 20.64 -13.49
N THR A 468 12.80 21.14 -13.89
CA THR A 468 11.51 20.56 -13.48
C THR A 468 11.40 19.08 -13.86
N ASP A 469 11.86 18.73 -15.06
CA ASP A 469 11.80 17.34 -15.54
C ASP A 469 12.71 16.42 -14.72
N ASP A 470 13.93 16.85 -14.38
CA ASP A 470 14.84 16.06 -13.55
C ASP A 470 14.28 15.88 -12.13
N LYS A 471 13.66 16.92 -11.56
CA LYS A 471 12.94 16.82 -10.27
C LYS A 471 11.82 15.79 -10.33
N ASN A 472 11.00 15.85 -11.37
CA ASN A 472 9.88 14.91 -11.57
C ASN A 472 10.38 13.48 -11.73
N ARG A 473 11.42 13.24 -12.52
CA ARG A 473 12.03 11.91 -12.68
C ARG A 473 12.55 11.36 -11.37
N MET A 474 13.30 12.18 -10.64
CA MET A 474 13.83 11.82 -9.32
C MET A 474 12.71 11.40 -8.36
N GLN A 475 11.66 12.23 -8.26
CA GLN A 475 10.54 11.97 -7.38
C GLN A 475 9.84 10.66 -7.74
N LYS A 476 9.52 10.45 -9.02
CA LYS A 476 8.81 9.25 -9.48
C LYS A 476 9.61 7.97 -9.28
N SER A 477 10.90 7.99 -9.61
CA SER A 477 11.79 6.86 -9.38
C SER A 477 11.92 6.51 -7.89
N SER A 478 12.03 7.52 -7.02
CA SER A 478 12.13 7.33 -5.57
C SER A 478 10.82 6.80 -4.98
N LYS A 479 9.67 7.30 -5.42
CA LYS A 479 8.35 6.83 -4.99
C LYS A 479 8.07 5.41 -5.48
N GLU A 480 8.42 5.08 -6.72
CA GLU A 480 8.31 3.72 -7.23
C GLU A 480 9.16 2.74 -6.40
N SER A 481 10.38 3.12 -6.05
CA SER A 481 11.24 2.34 -5.17
C SER A 481 10.61 2.11 -3.80
N SER A 482 10.10 3.18 -3.17
CA SER A 482 9.41 3.11 -1.89
C SER A 482 8.16 2.23 -1.95
N TYR A 483 7.36 2.37 -3.01
CA TYR A 483 6.19 1.54 -3.25
C TYR A 483 6.56 0.05 -3.40
N LYS A 484 7.63 -0.29 -4.14
CA LYS A 484 8.11 -1.67 -4.29
C LYS A 484 8.54 -2.26 -2.95
N ILE A 485 9.28 -1.51 -2.14
CA ILE A 485 9.68 -1.93 -0.79
C ILE A 485 8.45 -2.21 0.08
N ARG A 486 7.48 -1.27 0.13
CA ARG A 486 6.26 -1.39 0.92
C ARG A 486 5.40 -2.57 0.51
N THR A 487 5.27 -2.81 -0.79
CA THR A 487 4.43 -3.89 -1.33
C THR A 487 5.17 -5.20 -1.51
N LYS A 488 6.45 -5.27 -1.17
CA LYS A 488 7.35 -6.42 -1.43
C LYS A 488 7.35 -6.90 -2.88
N LYS A 489 7.22 -5.97 -3.82
CA LYS A 489 7.32 -6.25 -5.25
C LYS A 489 8.77 -6.19 -5.71
N GLN A 490 9.15 -7.19 -6.50
CA GLN A 490 10.46 -7.22 -7.16
C GLN A 490 10.44 -6.43 -8.46
#